data_75a327b44e24c25d00c507d4e1752c4e
#
_entry.id   75a327b44e24c25d00c507d4e1752c4e
#
_cell.length_a   1.000
_cell.length_b   1.000
_cell.length_c   1.000
_cell.angle_alpha   90.00
_cell.angle_beta   90.00
_cell.angle_gamma   90.00
#
_symmetry.space_group_name_H-M   'P 1'
#
loop_
_entity.id
_entity.type
_entity.pdbx_description
1 polymer ?
#
loop_
_entity_poly.entity_id
_entity_poly.type
_entity_poly.pdbx_seq_one_letter_code
_entity_poly.pdbx_strand_id
1 'polypeptide(L)'
;MRQRTDPAAHAAAAGARREWPDCAIAGSGERGALAERPTHIAATDTDGTPSEGARADNRAVTDTESGMFGGSGEQDGCAIGVLLCAGSAARMGFDKLTRPLGGRSAIERSFDALLGGGVAGIVFAVSETTRQAAERLAAGAPVPCAIVQGGATRQESVKNALEAIRRTNPPDGAVVAIHDAARCMVAPEIVRACIESAGRTGSGIAAVPVADTVFRQEGGALTPVPREGLFRMQTPQAFRFSEIRDAYARADGAATDDATLYRRAGYSPTLVMGSADNEKLTTPADWARAERMLTRYGTGFDTHRLVEGRKLILGGVDIPFERGLLGHSDADVLLHAVMDALLGAAALPDIGHLFPDSDPAYAGADSMALLGQVVQRIREKGMRPLHIDATIIAQRPKMAPHIDAMRGNIAAVCGISVHQVGVKATTTEGMNDEGRGLCISAQAIASVV
;
A
#
# COMPACT_ATOMS: atom_id res chain seq x y z
N MET A 1 -32.30 47.60 25.93
CA MET A 1 -32.63 46.23 26.36
C MET A 1 -31.42 45.34 26.10
N ARG A 2 -30.73 44.99 27.17
CA ARG A 2 -29.52 44.16 27.16
C ARG A 2 -29.95 42.69 27.11
N GLN A 3 -29.41 41.89 26.19
CA GLN A 3 -29.43 40.45 26.37
C GLN A 3 -28.01 39.90 26.35
N ARG A 4 -27.77 39.10 27.35
CA ARG A 4 -26.49 38.50 27.78
C ARG A 4 -26.09 37.39 26.85
N THR A 5 -24.83 37.35 26.48
CA THR A 5 -24.16 36.19 25.91
C THR A 5 -23.69 35.25 27.02
N ASP A 6 -24.08 34.01 26.96
CA ASP A 6 -23.68 32.92 27.86
C ASP A 6 -22.36 32.29 27.35
N PRO A 7 -21.30 32.16 28.16
CA PRO A 7 -20.06 31.50 27.79
C PRO A 7 -19.94 30.17 28.53
N ALA A 8 -20.43 29.08 27.92
CA ALA A 8 -20.15 27.75 28.47
C ALA A 8 -20.31 26.66 27.39
N ALA A 9 -19.27 26.37 26.66
CA ALA A 9 -19.04 25.03 26.03
C ALA A 9 -17.58 24.88 25.55
N HIS A 10 -16.64 24.92 26.48
CA HIS A 10 -15.31 24.35 26.30
C HIS A 10 -15.05 23.43 27.49
N ALA A 11 -15.44 22.18 27.35
CA ALA A 11 -15.04 21.12 28.26
C ALA A 11 -14.51 19.95 27.46
N ALA A 12 -13.18 19.81 27.45
CA ALA A 12 -12.42 18.65 27.84
C ALA A 12 -12.65 17.36 27.07
N ALA A 13 -11.81 17.15 26.07
CA ALA A 13 -11.30 15.81 25.79
C ALA A 13 -9.91 15.69 26.46
N ALA A 14 -9.89 15.31 27.73
CA ALA A 14 -8.69 14.86 28.42
C ALA A 14 -8.36 13.46 27.88
N GLY A 15 -7.58 13.40 26.80
CA GLY A 15 -6.99 12.17 26.31
C GLY A 15 -5.97 11.65 27.34
N ALA A 16 -6.16 10.44 27.81
CA ALA A 16 -5.23 9.73 28.67
C ALA A 16 -3.82 9.78 28.06
N ARG A 17 -2.87 10.31 28.82
CA ARG A 17 -1.44 10.30 28.46
C ARG A 17 -0.99 8.85 28.43
N ARG A 18 -0.78 8.29 27.24
CA ARG A 18 0.01 7.06 27.09
C ARG A 18 1.48 7.48 27.14
N GLU A 19 2.19 7.06 28.16
CA GLU A 19 3.65 7.21 28.28
C GLU A 19 4.31 6.37 27.19
N TRP A 20 5.44 6.84 26.66
CA TRP A 20 6.22 6.10 25.69
C TRP A 20 6.88 4.92 26.41
N PRO A 21 6.79 3.68 25.87
CA PRO A 21 7.41 2.53 26.51
C PRO A 21 8.94 2.61 26.47
N ASP A 22 9.61 2.07 27.48
CA ASP A 22 11.03 1.78 27.43
C ASP A 22 11.27 0.75 26.32
N CYS A 23 11.99 1.14 25.26
CA CYS A 23 12.16 0.32 24.06
C CYS A 23 13.36 -0.61 24.20
N ALA A 24 13.07 -1.91 24.29
CA ALA A 24 14.03 -2.96 23.93
C ALA A 24 13.78 -3.38 22.47
N ILE A 25 14.71 -3.10 21.58
CA ILE A 25 14.71 -3.66 20.22
C ILE A 25 15.33 -5.06 20.33
N ALA A 26 14.55 -6.09 20.02
CA ALA A 26 15.03 -7.46 19.96
C ALA A 26 16.06 -7.60 18.83
N GLY A 27 17.31 -7.86 19.19
CA GLY A 27 18.39 -8.13 18.24
C GLY A 27 18.13 -9.45 17.49
N SER A 28 18.00 -9.41 16.16
CA SER A 28 18.03 -10.60 15.30
C SER A 28 19.50 -10.95 14.98
N GLY A 29 20.11 -11.77 15.81
CA GLY A 29 21.31 -12.51 15.47
C GLY A 29 20.92 -13.94 15.18
N GLU A 30 21.03 -14.36 13.92
CA GLU A 30 21.64 -15.64 13.53
C GLU A 30 21.40 -15.92 12.04
N ARG A 31 22.51 -15.97 11.31
CA ARG A 31 22.54 -16.46 9.93
C ARG A 31 22.48 -18.00 9.99
N GLY A 32 21.31 -18.58 9.75
CA GLY A 32 21.14 -19.99 9.51
C GLY A 32 21.26 -20.32 8.01
N ALA A 33 22.15 -21.24 7.69
CA ALA A 33 22.43 -21.74 6.35
C ALA A 33 21.20 -22.38 5.70
N LEU A 34 21.06 -22.16 4.39
CA LEU A 34 20.16 -22.89 3.49
C LEU A 34 20.43 -24.39 3.56
N ALA A 35 19.49 -25.16 4.09
CA ALA A 35 19.46 -26.62 3.96
C ALA A 35 18.29 -27.00 3.03
N GLU A 36 18.65 -27.72 1.99
CA GLU A 36 17.76 -28.33 1.00
C GLU A 36 16.78 -29.29 1.69
N ARG A 37 15.51 -29.26 1.29
CA ARG A 37 14.50 -30.25 1.68
C ARG A 37 14.36 -31.31 0.58
N PRO A 38 14.45 -32.59 0.90
CA PRO A 38 14.06 -33.63 -0.03
C PRO A 38 12.55 -33.89 0.04
N THR A 39 11.96 -34.07 -1.12
CA THR A 39 10.61 -34.57 -1.38
C THR A 39 10.50 -36.03 -0.97
N HIS A 40 9.51 -36.38 -0.11
CA HIS A 40 8.94 -37.70 -0.10
C HIS A 40 7.44 -37.63 0.25
N ILE A 41 6.66 -38.17 -0.69
CA ILE A 41 5.23 -38.49 -0.56
C ILE A 41 5.11 -39.84 0.12
N ALA A 42 4.26 -39.96 1.15
CA ALA A 42 3.61 -41.21 1.50
C ALA A 42 2.28 -40.91 2.23
N ALA A 43 1.22 -41.47 1.70
CA ALA A 43 -0.10 -41.53 2.26
C ALA A 43 -0.19 -42.68 3.27
N THR A 44 -1.05 -42.53 4.29
CA THR A 44 -1.99 -43.57 4.80
C THR A 44 -2.85 -43.04 5.94
N ASP A 45 -4.08 -43.20 5.78
CA ASP A 45 -5.30 -43.48 6.54
C ASP A 45 -5.35 -43.56 8.07
N THR A 46 -6.53 -43.12 8.52
CA THR A 46 -7.55 -43.68 9.45
C THR A 46 -7.62 -43.18 10.90
N ASP A 47 -8.84 -42.69 11.17
CA ASP A 47 -9.71 -42.84 12.32
C ASP A 47 -9.34 -42.46 13.77
N GLY A 48 -10.29 -41.75 14.38
CA GLY A 48 -10.50 -41.78 15.82
C GLY A 48 -11.03 -40.49 16.46
N THR A 49 -12.31 -40.46 16.72
CA THR A 49 -13.11 -39.44 17.40
C THR A 49 -12.81 -39.29 18.92
N PRO A 50 -13.53 -38.41 19.66
CA PRO A 50 -12.94 -37.47 20.62
C PRO A 50 -13.21 -37.84 22.09
N SER A 51 -12.56 -37.14 23.01
CA SER A 51 -13.01 -37.10 24.41
C SER A 51 -12.83 -35.75 25.07
N GLU A 52 -13.90 -35.38 25.76
CA GLU A 52 -14.15 -34.20 26.60
C GLU A 52 -13.19 -34.04 27.79
N GLY A 53 -13.07 -32.81 28.25
CA GLY A 53 -13.26 -32.56 29.66
C GLY A 53 -12.20 -31.82 30.46
N ALA A 54 -12.68 -30.77 31.09
CA ALA A 54 -12.32 -30.21 32.40
C ALA A 54 -11.44 -28.96 32.47
N ARG A 55 -12.10 -27.79 32.64
CA ARG A 55 -12.24 -26.92 33.85
C ARG A 55 -10.95 -26.39 34.49
N ALA A 56 -10.95 -25.06 34.44
CA ALA A 56 -10.49 -24.03 35.37
C ALA A 56 -9.83 -24.44 36.69
N ASP A 57 -8.75 -23.74 37.01
CA ASP A 57 -8.63 -23.19 38.36
C ASP A 57 -7.74 -21.91 38.38
N ASN A 58 -8.25 -20.97 39.14
CA ASN A 58 -7.72 -19.67 39.49
C ASN A 58 -6.81 -19.84 40.70
N ARG A 59 -5.62 -19.20 40.73
CA ARG A 59 -5.04 -18.71 41.99
C ARG A 59 -4.00 -17.62 41.81
N ALA A 60 -4.17 -16.63 42.61
CA ALA A 60 -3.46 -15.39 42.74
C ALA A 60 -2.17 -15.48 43.61
N VAL A 61 -1.30 -14.50 43.36
CA VAL A 61 -0.44 -13.76 44.32
C VAL A 61 0.70 -14.51 45.01
N THR A 62 1.92 -14.05 44.81
CA THR A 62 2.76 -13.40 45.84
C THR A 62 4.09 -12.88 45.27
N ASP A 63 4.46 -11.70 45.76
CA ASP A 63 5.75 -11.05 45.66
C ASP A 63 6.93 -11.93 46.10
N THR A 64 8.11 -11.76 45.52
CA THR A 64 9.35 -11.26 46.18
C THR A 64 10.63 -11.53 45.38
N GLU A 65 11.45 -10.53 45.44
CA GLU A 65 12.93 -10.52 45.46
C GLU A 65 13.76 -10.39 44.19
N SER A 66 14.39 -9.25 44.21
CA SER A 66 15.65 -8.83 43.58
C SER A 66 16.66 -9.92 43.20
N GLY A 67 17.14 -9.84 41.97
CA GLY A 67 18.33 -10.56 41.51
C GLY A 67 19.04 -9.79 40.40
N MET A 68 20.17 -9.23 40.76
CA MET A 68 21.13 -8.57 39.85
C MET A 68 21.47 -9.44 38.66
N PHE A 69 21.42 -8.87 37.46
CA PHE A 69 22.36 -9.20 36.38
C PHE A 69 22.72 -7.89 35.68
N GLY A 70 23.95 -7.43 35.98
CA GLY A 70 24.65 -6.48 35.15
C GLY A 70 25.02 -7.16 33.84
N GLY A 71 24.39 -6.75 32.75
CA GLY A 71 24.77 -6.98 31.37
C GLY A 71 25.07 -5.62 30.78
N SER A 72 26.32 -5.36 30.43
CA SER A 72 26.73 -4.26 29.56
C SER A 72 26.18 -4.51 28.14
N GLY A 73 24.90 -4.24 27.96
CA GLY A 73 24.23 -4.19 26.66
C GLY A 73 24.25 -2.76 26.18
N GLU A 74 24.78 -2.53 24.97
CA GLU A 74 24.61 -1.30 24.22
C GLU A 74 23.15 -0.89 24.28
N GLN A 75 22.88 0.35 24.68
CA GLN A 75 21.54 0.93 24.76
C GLN A 75 21.03 1.11 23.33
N ASP A 76 20.24 0.16 22.84
CA ASP A 76 19.48 0.31 21.60
C ASP A 76 18.48 1.46 21.78
N GLY A 77 18.77 2.60 21.13
CA GLY A 77 18.03 3.84 21.30
C GLY A 77 16.59 3.75 20.74
N CYS A 78 15.64 4.31 21.47
CA CYS A 78 14.25 4.48 21.05
C CYS A 78 14.17 5.33 19.77
N ALA A 79 13.55 4.81 18.70
CA ALA A 79 13.35 5.53 17.45
C ALA A 79 11.92 6.05 17.34
N ILE A 80 11.74 7.34 17.04
CA ILE A 80 10.45 7.98 16.88
C ILE A 80 10.32 8.46 15.42
N GLY A 81 9.26 8.03 14.74
CA GLY A 81 8.93 8.49 13.39
C GLY A 81 8.24 9.86 13.42
N VAL A 82 8.62 10.75 12.51
CA VAL A 82 7.87 11.98 12.21
C VAL A 82 7.36 11.88 10.78
N LEU A 83 6.05 11.77 10.61
CA LEU A 83 5.40 11.68 9.30
C LEU A 83 4.82 13.03 8.89
N LEU A 84 5.41 13.64 7.87
CA LEU A 84 5.03 14.96 7.38
C LEU A 84 3.87 14.86 6.37
N CYS A 85 2.68 15.22 6.81
CA CYS A 85 1.42 15.14 6.05
C CYS A 85 0.81 16.51 5.73
N ALA A 86 1.45 17.63 6.10
CA ALA A 86 0.90 18.98 5.97
C ALA A 86 1.16 19.65 4.60
N GLY A 87 1.74 18.95 3.61
CA GLY A 87 2.08 19.53 2.32
C GLY A 87 0.87 19.86 1.44
N SER A 88 0.87 21.04 0.78
CA SER A 88 -0.16 21.41 -0.17
C SER A 88 -0.09 20.58 -1.46
N ALA A 89 -1.24 20.16 -1.98
CA ALA A 89 -1.36 19.39 -3.22
C ALA A 89 -1.51 20.27 -4.48
N ALA A 90 -1.16 21.57 -4.42
CA ALA A 90 -1.47 22.56 -5.46
C ALA A 90 -1.07 22.15 -6.89
N ARG A 91 0.04 21.43 -7.08
CA ARG A 91 0.54 20.99 -8.39
C ARG A 91 -0.11 19.70 -8.91
N MET A 92 -0.84 18.98 -8.09
CA MET A 92 -1.45 17.67 -8.42
C MET A 92 -2.90 17.81 -8.89
N GLY A 93 -3.61 18.90 -8.51
CA GLY A 93 -5.04 19.05 -8.76
C GLY A 93 -5.95 18.17 -7.89
N PHE A 94 -5.39 17.33 -7.04
CA PHE A 94 -6.09 16.48 -6.07
C PHE A 94 -5.21 16.23 -4.83
N ASP A 95 -5.83 15.79 -3.73
CA ASP A 95 -5.08 15.42 -2.52
C ASP A 95 -4.35 14.08 -2.73
N LYS A 96 -3.05 14.17 -2.97
CA LYS A 96 -2.16 13.03 -3.22
C LYS A 96 -1.87 12.18 -2.00
N LEU A 97 -2.10 12.69 -0.78
CA LEU A 97 -1.76 11.98 0.45
C LEU A 97 -2.86 11.04 0.90
N THR A 98 -4.12 11.41 0.66
CA THR A 98 -5.29 10.65 1.10
C THR A 98 -5.96 9.86 -0.03
N ARG A 99 -5.72 10.23 -1.31
CA ARG A 99 -6.23 9.50 -2.47
C ARG A 99 -5.64 8.09 -2.53
N PRO A 100 -6.45 7.05 -2.77
CA PRO A 100 -5.95 5.69 -2.98
C PRO A 100 -4.98 5.59 -4.16
N LEU A 101 -3.89 4.86 -3.95
CA LEU A 101 -2.84 4.54 -4.89
C LEU A 101 -2.53 3.04 -4.76
N GLY A 102 -3.07 2.22 -5.66
CA GLY A 102 -2.95 0.77 -5.59
C GLY A 102 -3.54 0.18 -4.28
N GLY A 103 -4.75 0.60 -3.93
CA GLY A 103 -5.50 0.09 -2.78
C GLY A 103 -5.19 0.75 -1.43
N ARG A 104 -4.16 1.60 -1.33
CA ARG A 104 -3.77 2.30 -0.09
C ARG A 104 -3.31 3.72 -0.41
N SER A 105 -3.59 4.67 0.45
CA SER A 105 -3.14 6.05 0.29
C SER A 105 -1.62 6.22 0.55
N ALA A 106 -1.06 7.34 0.11
CA ALA A 106 0.36 7.62 0.34
C ALA A 106 0.70 7.74 1.84
N ILE A 107 -0.21 8.31 2.64
CA ILE A 107 -0.02 8.42 4.10
C ILE A 107 -0.01 7.05 4.77
N GLU A 108 -0.88 6.11 4.36
CA GLU A 108 -0.91 4.73 4.87
C GLU A 108 0.37 3.97 4.53
N ARG A 109 0.83 4.07 3.28
CA ARG A 109 2.07 3.40 2.85
C ARG A 109 3.30 3.90 3.60
N SER A 110 3.41 5.21 3.77
CA SER A 110 4.53 5.82 4.49
C SER A 110 4.48 5.51 6.00
N PHE A 111 3.28 5.42 6.57
CA PHE A 111 3.06 4.97 7.95
C PHE A 111 3.53 3.53 8.15
N ASP A 112 3.12 2.60 7.26
CA ASP A 112 3.56 1.20 7.33
C ASP A 112 5.07 1.06 7.18
N ALA A 113 5.68 1.85 6.29
CA ALA A 113 7.12 1.82 6.09
C ALA A 113 7.89 2.27 7.35
N LEU A 114 7.38 3.29 8.07
CA LEU A 114 7.95 3.68 9.35
C LEU A 114 7.81 2.58 10.40
N LEU A 115 6.62 1.97 10.54
CA LEU A 115 6.40 0.85 11.45
C LEU A 115 7.32 -0.34 11.12
N GLY A 116 7.36 -0.75 9.84
CA GLY A 116 8.25 -1.82 9.37
C GLY A 116 9.74 -1.51 9.53
N GLY A 117 10.10 -0.24 9.60
CA GLY A 117 11.45 0.25 9.89
C GLY A 117 11.83 0.21 11.37
N GLY A 118 10.88 -0.10 12.26
CA GLY A 118 11.15 -0.31 13.69
C GLY A 118 11.04 0.93 14.56
N VAL A 119 10.21 1.92 14.16
CA VAL A 119 9.92 3.05 15.07
C VAL A 119 9.03 2.60 16.23
N ALA A 120 9.31 3.11 17.43
CA ALA A 120 8.58 2.82 18.66
C ALA A 120 7.41 3.78 18.92
N GLY A 121 7.28 4.82 18.10
CA GLY A 121 6.17 5.75 18.15
C GLY A 121 6.18 6.68 16.94
N ILE A 122 5.05 7.31 16.62
CA ILE A 122 4.91 8.17 15.43
C ILE A 122 4.23 9.49 15.79
N VAL A 123 4.81 10.59 15.31
CA VAL A 123 4.20 11.92 15.35
C VAL A 123 3.78 12.30 13.93
N PHE A 124 2.49 12.52 13.72
CA PHE A 124 1.94 13.02 12.45
C PHE A 124 1.89 14.55 12.49
N ALA A 125 2.54 15.22 11.54
CA ALA A 125 2.37 16.66 11.30
C ALA A 125 1.36 16.84 10.16
N VAL A 126 0.12 17.24 10.47
CA VAL A 126 -1.03 17.19 9.57
C VAL A 126 -1.51 18.56 9.11
N SER A 127 -2.16 18.59 7.95
CA SER A 127 -3.07 19.68 7.54
C SER A 127 -4.50 19.32 7.93
N GLU A 128 -5.45 20.24 7.73
CA GLU A 128 -6.87 19.99 7.95
C GLU A 128 -7.37 18.80 7.10
N THR A 129 -6.93 18.71 5.82
CA THR A 129 -7.36 17.66 4.90
C THR A 129 -6.81 16.28 5.23
N THR A 130 -5.66 16.19 5.91
CA THR A 130 -5.01 14.90 6.24
C THR A 130 -5.26 14.45 7.68
N ARG A 131 -5.82 15.33 8.53
CA ARG A 131 -6.05 15.05 9.95
C ARG A 131 -6.86 13.78 10.18
N GLN A 132 -8.02 13.66 9.55
CA GLN A 132 -8.90 12.50 9.74
C GLN A 132 -8.22 11.18 9.34
N ALA A 133 -7.41 11.18 8.27
CA ALA A 133 -6.64 10.00 7.86
C ALA A 133 -5.60 9.61 8.91
N ALA A 134 -4.87 10.59 9.47
CA ALA A 134 -3.90 10.38 10.54
C ALA A 134 -4.57 9.87 11.83
N GLU A 135 -5.74 10.39 12.20
CA GLU A 135 -6.51 9.93 13.36
C GLU A 135 -6.94 8.46 13.24
N ARG A 136 -7.41 8.04 12.06
CA ARG A 136 -7.74 6.64 11.80
C ARG A 136 -6.52 5.72 11.92
N LEU A 137 -5.38 6.13 11.36
CA LEU A 137 -4.13 5.35 11.45
C LEU A 137 -3.63 5.28 12.89
N ALA A 138 -3.65 6.39 13.61
CA ALA A 138 -3.23 6.46 15.00
C ALA A 138 -4.09 5.58 15.92
N ALA A 139 -5.41 5.50 15.67
CA ALA A 139 -6.33 4.68 16.46
C ALA A 139 -6.06 3.18 16.31
N GLY A 140 -5.60 2.72 15.14
CA GLY A 140 -5.26 1.32 14.84
C GLY A 140 -3.78 0.97 14.97
N ALA A 141 -2.93 1.92 15.37
CA ALA A 141 -1.48 1.74 15.40
C ALA A 141 -1.04 0.79 16.53
N PRO A 142 -0.05 -0.09 16.29
CA PRO A 142 0.55 -0.93 17.32
C PRO A 142 1.51 -0.16 18.25
N VAL A 143 1.82 1.09 17.91
CA VAL A 143 2.73 1.96 18.66
C VAL A 143 2.02 3.26 19.08
N PRO A 144 2.49 3.96 20.12
CA PRO A 144 1.96 5.26 20.48
C PRO A 144 2.03 6.27 19.33
N CYS A 145 0.96 7.03 19.13
CA CYS A 145 0.89 8.05 18.09
C CYS A 145 0.45 9.40 18.67
N ALA A 146 1.04 10.47 18.15
CA ALA A 146 0.62 11.84 18.43
C ALA A 146 0.31 12.57 17.11
N ILE A 147 -0.62 13.52 17.16
CA ILE A 147 -1.00 14.34 16.01
C ILE A 147 -0.77 15.80 16.37
N VAL A 148 0.01 16.48 15.54
CA VAL A 148 0.28 17.91 15.67
C VAL A 148 -0.16 18.65 14.42
N GLN A 149 -0.53 19.89 14.55
CA GLN A 149 -0.78 20.76 13.41
C GLN A 149 0.54 21.05 12.70
N GLY A 150 0.59 20.86 11.39
CA GLY A 150 1.70 21.30 10.55
C GLY A 150 1.79 22.82 10.51
N GLY A 151 2.98 23.33 10.19
CA GLY A 151 3.22 24.75 10.01
C GLY A 151 2.97 25.22 8.57
N ALA A 152 3.17 26.51 8.30
CA ALA A 152 3.10 27.09 6.96
C ALA A 152 4.21 26.55 6.05
N THR A 153 5.30 26.09 6.63
CA THR A 153 6.45 25.51 5.93
C THR A 153 6.73 24.07 6.39
N ARG A 154 7.52 23.32 5.58
CA ARG A 154 8.01 22.00 5.98
C ARG A 154 8.83 22.09 7.28
N GLN A 155 9.69 23.10 7.37
CA GLN A 155 10.55 23.34 8.54
C GLN A 155 9.72 23.58 9.80
N GLU A 156 8.66 24.40 9.74
CA GLU A 156 7.75 24.61 10.87
C GLU A 156 7.00 23.34 11.27
N SER A 157 6.58 22.53 10.29
CA SER A 157 5.93 21.24 10.56
C SER A 157 6.84 20.31 11.35
N VAL A 158 8.11 20.23 10.98
CA VAL A 158 9.12 19.44 11.72
C VAL A 158 9.34 20.03 13.12
N LYS A 159 9.47 21.36 13.23
CA LYS A 159 9.62 22.03 14.54
C LYS A 159 8.47 21.71 15.50
N ASN A 160 7.23 21.72 15.01
CA ASN A 160 6.07 21.36 15.80
C ASN A 160 6.12 19.90 16.26
N ALA A 161 6.55 18.97 15.39
CA ALA A 161 6.71 17.56 15.73
C ALA A 161 7.84 17.35 16.76
N LEU A 162 8.99 17.99 16.59
CA LEU A 162 10.11 17.90 17.55
C LEU A 162 9.71 18.45 18.93
N GLU A 163 8.90 19.50 18.98
CA GLU A 163 8.38 20.05 20.24
C GLU A 163 7.38 19.07 20.91
N ALA A 164 6.57 18.37 20.15
CA ALA A 164 5.71 17.33 20.69
C ALA A 164 6.54 16.17 21.28
N ILE A 165 7.59 15.73 20.58
CA ILE A 165 8.51 14.69 21.07
C ILE A 165 9.21 15.17 22.36
N ARG A 166 9.69 16.41 22.40
CA ARG A 166 10.34 16.98 23.59
C ARG A 166 9.47 16.87 24.85
N ARG A 167 8.14 17.08 24.71
CA ARG A 167 7.19 17.01 25.83
C ARG A 167 7.00 15.60 26.38
N THR A 168 7.37 14.57 25.65
CA THR A 168 7.31 13.18 26.11
C THR A 168 8.56 12.79 26.91
N ASN A 169 9.56 13.68 26.99
CA ASN A 169 10.84 13.43 27.64
C ASN A 169 11.51 12.14 27.14
N PRO A 170 11.87 12.07 25.84
CA PRO A 170 12.44 10.86 25.26
C PRO A 170 13.80 10.53 25.93
N PRO A 171 14.20 9.25 25.97
CA PRO A 171 15.44 8.82 26.58
C PRO A 171 16.66 9.44 25.88
N ASP A 172 17.79 9.52 26.62
CA ASP A 172 19.07 9.90 26.04
C ASP A 172 19.44 8.92 24.92
N GLY A 173 19.90 9.48 23.78
CA GLY A 173 20.19 8.67 22.59
C GLY A 173 19.00 8.36 21.68
N ALA A 174 17.77 8.82 22.01
CA ALA A 174 16.62 8.69 21.15
C ALA A 174 16.90 9.20 19.72
N VAL A 175 16.42 8.46 18.72
CA VAL A 175 16.52 8.82 17.30
C VAL A 175 15.18 9.31 16.79
N VAL A 176 15.20 10.34 15.95
CA VAL A 176 14.01 10.82 15.24
C VAL A 176 14.19 10.60 13.74
N ALA A 177 13.30 9.84 13.12
CA ALA A 177 13.27 9.59 11.68
C ALA A 177 12.19 10.46 11.03
N ILE A 178 12.60 11.52 10.31
CA ILE A 178 11.70 12.48 9.65
C ILE A 178 11.44 11.99 8.23
N HIS A 179 10.15 11.80 7.88
CA HIS A 179 9.75 11.27 6.58
C HIS A 179 8.62 12.08 5.94
N ASP A 180 8.77 12.37 4.66
CA ASP A 180 7.72 12.99 3.85
C ASP A 180 6.68 11.93 3.45
N ALA A 181 5.41 12.06 3.85
CA ALA A 181 4.33 11.13 3.45
C ALA A 181 4.15 11.01 1.93
N ALA A 182 4.62 12.00 1.17
CA ALA A 182 4.62 11.97 -0.29
C ALA A 182 5.72 11.06 -0.91
N ARG A 183 6.57 10.42 -0.12
CA ARG A 183 7.55 9.40 -0.55
C ARG A 183 7.09 7.99 -0.16
N CYS A 184 5.88 7.67 -0.54
CA CYS A 184 5.15 6.47 -0.11
C CYS A 184 5.68 5.14 -0.65
N MET A 185 6.72 5.17 -1.50
CA MET A 185 7.38 3.99 -2.04
C MET A 185 8.70 3.66 -1.30
N VAL A 186 8.94 4.28 -0.13
CA VAL A 186 10.10 3.94 0.68
C VAL A 186 9.98 2.51 1.23
N ALA A 187 11.06 1.74 1.11
CA ALA A 187 11.15 0.41 1.71
C ALA A 187 11.45 0.51 3.22
N PRO A 188 10.83 -0.34 4.07
CA PRO A 188 11.11 -0.37 5.52
C PRO A 188 12.59 -0.55 5.87
N GLU A 189 13.32 -1.26 5.04
CA GLU A 189 14.77 -1.51 5.21
C GLU A 189 15.58 -0.21 5.13
N ILE A 190 15.16 0.75 4.28
CA ILE A 190 15.80 2.07 4.18
C ILE A 190 15.53 2.88 5.45
N VAL A 191 14.31 2.80 5.99
CA VAL A 191 13.96 3.46 7.26
C VAL A 191 14.85 2.91 8.38
N ARG A 192 14.92 1.60 8.51
CA ARG A 192 15.76 0.91 9.51
C ARG A 192 17.22 1.29 9.40
N ALA A 193 17.78 1.25 8.18
CA ALA A 193 19.19 1.61 7.96
C ALA A 193 19.49 3.07 8.31
N CYS A 194 18.55 4.00 8.08
CA CYS A 194 18.69 5.39 8.51
C CYS A 194 18.66 5.52 10.03
N ILE A 195 17.78 4.80 10.72
CA ILE A 195 17.70 4.79 12.20
C ILE A 195 18.97 4.23 12.80
N GLU A 196 19.44 3.08 12.34
CA GLU A 196 20.69 2.45 12.81
C GLU A 196 21.91 3.34 12.57
N SER A 197 22.00 3.99 11.40
CA SER A 197 23.07 4.95 11.12
C SER A 197 23.02 6.12 12.09
N ALA A 198 21.83 6.69 12.36
CA ALA A 198 21.67 7.79 13.29
C ALA A 198 22.06 7.40 14.73
N GLY A 199 21.72 6.21 15.18
CA GLY A 199 22.17 5.67 16.47
C GLY A 199 23.68 5.63 16.60
N ARG A 200 24.37 5.16 15.55
CA ARG A 200 25.84 5.02 15.56
C ARG A 200 26.58 6.34 15.34
N THR A 201 26.17 7.15 14.36
CA THR A 201 26.95 8.31 13.87
C THR A 201 26.31 9.67 14.12
N GLY A 202 25.12 9.71 14.73
CA GLY A 202 24.34 10.94 14.95
C GLY A 202 23.30 11.20 13.84
N SER A 203 23.50 10.68 12.63
CA SER A 203 22.55 10.85 11.53
C SER A 203 22.55 9.68 10.53
N GLY A 204 21.45 9.54 9.80
CA GLY A 204 21.29 8.60 8.68
C GLY A 204 20.32 9.19 7.65
N ILE A 205 20.85 9.60 6.51
CA ILE A 205 20.11 10.36 5.50
C ILE A 205 19.97 9.53 4.23
N ALA A 206 18.76 9.14 3.88
CA ALA A 206 18.52 8.44 2.63
C ALA A 206 18.89 9.33 1.43
N ALA A 207 19.75 8.82 0.55
CA ALA A 207 20.19 9.53 -0.65
C ALA A 207 20.53 8.56 -1.78
N VAL A 208 20.41 9.01 -3.02
CA VAL A 208 20.86 8.26 -4.20
C VAL A 208 21.83 9.09 -5.00
N PRO A 209 22.88 8.49 -5.59
CA PRO A 209 23.81 9.23 -6.46
C PRO A 209 23.08 9.77 -7.68
N VAL A 210 23.57 10.88 -8.21
CA VAL A 210 23.07 11.47 -9.47
C VAL A 210 23.58 10.63 -10.63
N ALA A 211 22.66 10.00 -11.38
CA ALA A 211 22.97 9.17 -12.55
C ALA A 211 23.09 10.01 -13.84
N ASP A 212 22.30 11.07 -13.98
CA ASP A 212 22.22 11.88 -15.17
C ASP A 212 23.35 12.91 -15.24
N THR A 213 23.63 13.41 -16.46
CA THR A 213 24.51 14.56 -16.65
C THR A 213 23.83 15.82 -16.12
N VAL A 214 24.54 16.58 -15.29
CA VAL A 214 24.02 17.79 -14.63
C VAL A 214 24.68 19.02 -15.25
N PHE A 215 23.87 20.01 -15.59
CA PHE A 215 24.34 21.34 -15.99
C PHE A 215 23.83 22.40 -15.01
N ARG A 216 24.68 23.35 -14.69
CA ARG A 216 24.27 24.58 -13.99
C ARG A 216 24.00 25.68 -15.02
N GLN A 217 22.88 26.36 -14.87
CA GLN A 217 22.53 27.53 -15.66
C GLN A 217 22.75 28.79 -14.82
N GLU A 218 23.66 29.64 -15.27
CA GLU A 218 23.95 30.93 -14.66
C GLU A 218 24.07 32.00 -15.76
N GLY A 219 23.32 33.10 -15.66
CA GLY A 219 23.34 34.18 -16.64
C GLY A 219 23.02 33.76 -18.08
N GLY A 220 22.28 32.70 -18.29
CA GLY A 220 21.96 32.12 -19.59
C GLY A 220 22.98 31.11 -20.13
N ALA A 221 24.15 31.00 -19.51
CA ALA A 221 25.18 30.00 -19.87
C ALA A 221 24.90 28.67 -19.18
N LEU A 222 25.16 27.54 -19.88
CA LEU A 222 25.11 26.18 -19.35
C LEU A 222 26.52 25.66 -19.10
N THR A 223 26.84 25.32 -17.88
CA THR A 223 28.13 24.74 -17.47
C THR A 223 27.92 23.34 -16.95
N PRO A 224 28.62 22.30 -17.46
CA PRO A 224 28.53 20.95 -16.94
C PRO A 224 29.05 20.90 -15.50
N VAL A 225 28.35 20.16 -14.63
CA VAL A 225 28.76 19.91 -13.25
C VAL A 225 29.18 18.45 -13.15
N PRO A 226 30.41 18.13 -12.70
CA PRO A 226 30.81 16.76 -12.45
C PRO A 226 29.80 16.10 -11.49
N ARG A 227 29.25 14.95 -11.88
CA ARG A 227 28.21 14.25 -11.09
C ARG A 227 28.81 13.37 -9.98
N GLU A 228 30.08 13.10 -10.04
CA GLU A 228 30.80 12.34 -9.02
C GLU A 228 30.70 13.05 -7.67
N GLY A 229 30.18 12.32 -6.66
CA GLY A 229 29.92 12.89 -5.34
C GLY A 229 28.64 13.74 -5.22
N LEU A 230 27.83 13.87 -6.28
CA LEU A 230 26.51 14.47 -6.17
C LEU A 230 25.46 13.43 -5.80
N PHE A 231 24.58 13.81 -4.84
CA PHE A 231 23.50 12.97 -4.36
C PHE A 231 22.17 13.71 -4.40
N ARG A 232 21.09 13.00 -4.76
CA ARG A 232 19.72 13.45 -4.57
C ARG A 232 19.28 13.03 -3.18
N MET A 233 19.03 14.00 -2.31
CA MET A 233 18.59 13.76 -0.94
C MET A 233 17.14 13.30 -0.93
N GLN A 234 16.87 12.28 -0.14
CA GLN A 234 15.54 11.71 0.08
C GLN A 234 15.14 11.84 1.55
N THR A 235 14.01 11.26 1.92
CA THR A 235 13.64 10.93 3.28
C THR A 235 13.32 9.43 3.35
N PRO A 236 13.52 8.74 4.49
CA PRO A 236 13.74 9.30 5.82
C PRO A 236 15.09 9.97 5.99
N GLN A 237 15.10 11.00 6.85
CA GLN A 237 16.29 11.61 7.40
C GLN A 237 16.22 11.40 8.91
N ALA A 238 17.08 10.53 9.43
CA ALA A 238 17.11 10.17 10.83
C ALA A 238 18.28 10.87 11.55
N PHE A 239 18.05 11.28 12.79
CA PHE A 239 19.01 12.02 13.60
C PHE A 239 18.88 11.63 15.08
N ARG A 240 19.95 11.78 15.87
CA ARG A 240 19.79 11.85 17.32
C ARG A 240 18.92 13.04 17.69
N PHE A 241 17.94 12.79 18.53
CA PHE A 241 16.93 13.81 18.91
C PHE A 241 17.55 15.08 19.47
N SER A 242 18.54 14.96 20.37
CA SER A 242 19.23 16.11 20.95
C SER A 242 19.90 17.00 19.90
N GLU A 243 20.55 16.39 18.91
CA GLU A 243 21.30 17.09 17.87
C GLU A 243 20.40 17.80 16.86
N ILE A 244 19.34 17.12 16.37
CA ILE A 244 18.40 17.76 15.42
C ILE A 244 17.57 18.87 16.11
N ARG A 245 17.22 18.69 17.37
CA ARG A 245 16.55 19.74 18.15
C ARG A 245 17.44 20.99 18.29
N ASP A 246 18.73 20.80 18.59
CA ASP A 246 19.70 21.88 18.64
C ASP A 246 19.86 22.57 17.30
N ALA A 247 19.95 21.81 16.19
CA ALA A 247 20.02 22.35 14.84
C ALA A 247 18.80 23.22 14.49
N TYR A 248 17.60 22.80 14.91
CA TYR A 248 16.36 23.56 14.74
C TYR A 248 16.27 24.81 15.64
N ALA A 249 16.89 24.77 16.84
CA ALA A 249 16.95 25.90 17.74
C ALA A 249 17.90 27.01 17.23
N ARG A 250 19.00 26.63 16.56
CA ARG A 250 19.99 27.53 15.98
C ARG A 250 19.68 27.94 14.53
N ALA A 251 18.59 27.38 13.94
CA ALA A 251 18.29 27.63 12.55
C ALA A 251 18.03 29.11 12.27
N ASP A 252 18.84 29.71 11.43
CA ASP A 252 18.61 30.98 10.77
C ASP A 252 18.29 30.74 9.29
N GLY A 253 17.18 31.31 8.84
CA GLY A 253 16.72 31.21 7.48
C GLY A 253 16.14 29.85 7.05
N ALA A 254 15.69 29.80 5.81
CA ALA A 254 15.06 28.62 5.24
C ALA A 254 16.08 27.55 4.83
N ALA A 255 15.69 26.29 5.02
CA ALA A 255 16.42 25.14 4.49
C ALA A 255 15.47 24.25 3.69
N THR A 256 16.01 23.58 2.69
CA THR A 256 15.24 22.68 1.81
C THR A 256 14.97 21.33 2.47
N ASP A 257 15.83 20.91 3.41
CA ASP A 257 15.74 19.64 4.15
C ASP A 257 16.41 19.74 5.53
N ASP A 258 16.21 18.70 6.35
CA ASP A 258 16.69 18.65 7.74
C ASP A 258 18.21 18.45 7.79
N ALA A 259 18.81 17.73 6.84
CA ALA A 259 20.24 17.51 6.75
C ALA A 259 21.01 18.83 6.50
N THR A 260 20.41 19.77 5.80
CA THR A 260 20.99 21.12 5.59
C THR A 260 21.05 21.90 6.91
N LEU A 261 19.99 21.87 7.73
CA LEU A 261 19.99 22.52 9.04
C LEU A 261 20.99 21.85 10.00
N TYR A 262 21.02 20.53 10.02
CA TYR A 262 21.94 19.75 10.80
C TYR A 262 23.40 20.10 10.49
N ARG A 263 23.74 20.21 9.19
CA ARG A 263 25.08 20.62 8.75
C ARG A 263 25.41 22.08 9.14
N ARG A 264 24.43 23.01 9.00
CA ARG A 264 24.63 24.42 9.39
C ARG A 264 24.89 24.56 10.89
N ALA A 265 24.33 23.69 11.72
CA ALA A 265 24.56 23.66 13.16
C ALA A 265 25.94 23.07 13.56
N GLY A 266 26.75 22.64 12.59
CA GLY A 266 28.10 22.11 12.79
C GLY A 266 28.19 20.59 12.88
N TYR A 267 27.09 19.88 12.70
CA TYR A 267 27.07 18.42 12.67
C TYR A 267 27.39 17.86 11.28
N SER A 268 27.84 16.60 11.19
CA SER A 268 28.19 15.94 9.93
C SER A 268 27.11 14.93 9.52
N PRO A 269 26.33 15.19 8.43
CA PRO A 269 25.35 14.24 7.92
C PRO A 269 26.02 12.97 7.37
N THR A 270 25.49 11.79 7.75
CA THR A 270 25.90 10.49 7.23
C THR A 270 24.88 10.02 6.19
N LEU A 271 25.34 9.68 4.98
CA LEU A 271 24.48 9.18 3.92
C LEU A 271 24.21 7.68 4.08
N VAL A 272 22.97 7.29 3.80
CA VAL A 272 22.50 5.91 3.67
C VAL A 272 21.97 5.72 2.25
N MET A 273 22.26 4.58 1.64
CA MET A 273 21.79 4.31 0.30
C MET A 273 20.25 4.25 0.28
N GLY A 274 19.64 5.12 -0.50
CA GLY A 274 18.21 5.16 -0.77
C GLY A 274 17.81 4.27 -1.94
N SER A 275 16.65 4.55 -2.54
CA SER A 275 16.18 3.87 -3.74
C SER A 275 15.71 4.87 -4.78
N ALA A 276 15.92 4.55 -6.06
CA ALA A 276 15.34 5.30 -7.17
C ALA A 276 13.80 5.33 -7.10
N ASP A 277 13.20 4.28 -6.55
CA ASP A 277 11.74 4.15 -6.40
C ASP A 277 11.20 5.06 -5.29
N ASN A 278 12.03 5.48 -4.33
CA ASN A 278 11.64 6.37 -3.24
C ASN A 278 11.52 7.83 -3.72
N GLU A 279 10.82 8.04 -4.82
CA GLU A 279 10.54 9.37 -5.36
C GLU A 279 9.43 10.08 -4.58
N LYS A 280 9.51 11.41 -4.58
CA LYS A 280 8.47 12.24 -3.96
C LYS A 280 7.36 12.51 -4.97
N LEU A 281 6.14 12.08 -4.68
CA LEU A 281 4.96 12.41 -5.48
C LEU A 281 4.75 13.94 -5.51
N THR A 282 5.11 14.57 -6.61
CA THR A 282 5.04 16.04 -6.77
C THR A 282 4.26 16.47 -8.01
N THR A 283 4.21 15.62 -9.02
CA THR A 283 3.55 15.86 -10.30
C THR A 283 2.62 14.67 -10.68
N PRO A 284 1.67 14.88 -11.61
CA PRO A 284 0.87 13.77 -12.15
C PRO A 284 1.72 12.65 -12.79
N ALA A 285 2.90 12.97 -13.33
CA ALA A 285 3.80 11.98 -13.90
C ALA A 285 4.41 11.06 -12.82
N ASP A 286 4.74 11.63 -11.65
CA ASP A 286 5.23 10.83 -10.50
C ASP A 286 4.14 9.88 -10.00
N TRP A 287 2.88 10.36 -9.96
CA TRP A 287 1.73 9.53 -9.61
C TRP A 287 1.55 8.36 -10.57
N ALA A 288 1.54 8.64 -11.89
CA ALA A 288 1.39 7.61 -12.91
C ALA A 288 2.55 6.59 -12.87
N ARG A 289 3.76 7.00 -12.48
CA ARG A 289 4.90 6.08 -12.27
C ARG A 289 4.65 5.18 -11.08
N ALA A 290 4.22 5.72 -9.94
CA ALA A 290 3.89 4.94 -8.75
C ALA A 290 2.71 3.97 -9.01
N GLU A 291 1.67 4.38 -9.76
CA GLU A 291 0.60 3.48 -10.20
C GLU A 291 1.14 2.27 -10.97
N ARG A 292 2.04 2.49 -11.94
CA ARG A 292 2.65 1.37 -12.70
C ARG A 292 3.43 0.41 -11.81
N MET A 293 4.14 0.90 -10.81
CA MET A 293 4.88 0.07 -9.84
C MET A 293 3.95 -0.76 -8.95
N LEU A 294 2.73 -0.31 -8.75
CA LEU A 294 1.73 -0.96 -7.89
C LEU A 294 0.69 -1.78 -8.65
N THR A 295 0.80 -1.82 -9.99
CA THR A 295 -0.11 -2.61 -10.84
C THR A 295 0.01 -4.08 -10.51
N ARG A 296 -1.13 -4.74 -10.31
CA ARG A 296 -1.24 -6.17 -10.05
C ARG A 296 -1.94 -6.85 -11.22
N TYR A 297 -1.64 -8.12 -11.41
CA TYR A 297 -2.18 -8.92 -12.48
C TYR A 297 -2.88 -10.16 -11.93
N GLY A 298 -3.93 -10.59 -12.60
CA GLY A 298 -4.63 -11.83 -12.31
C GLY A 298 -5.05 -12.51 -13.60
N THR A 299 -5.29 -13.82 -13.52
CA THR A 299 -5.77 -14.64 -14.63
C THR A 299 -7.10 -15.27 -14.25
N GLY A 300 -7.94 -15.50 -15.25
CA GLY A 300 -9.19 -16.25 -15.11
C GLY A 300 -9.37 -17.19 -16.29
N PHE A 301 -10.01 -18.31 -16.03
CA PHE A 301 -10.37 -19.31 -17.03
C PHE A 301 -11.72 -19.91 -16.65
N ASP A 302 -12.59 -20.04 -17.66
CA ASP A 302 -13.87 -20.72 -17.49
C ASP A 302 -14.25 -21.50 -18.75
N THR A 303 -15.09 -22.52 -18.58
CA THR A 303 -15.59 -23.34 -19.68
C THR A 303 -17.03 -23.79 -19.42
N HIS A 304 -17.89 -23.65 -20.44
CA HIS A 304 -19.27 -24.06 -20.37
C HIS A 304 -19.65 -24.94 -21.54
N ARG A 305 -20.49 -25.96 -21.27
CA ARG A 305 -21.01 -26.89 -22.28
C ARG A 305 -22.01 -26.18 -23.19
N LEU A 306 -21.97 -26.45 -24.48
CA LEU A 306 -22.99 -26.07 -25.48
C LEU A 306 -24.18 -27.01 -25.44
N VAL A 307 -25.38 -26.46 -25.27
CA VAL A 307 -26.67 -27.19 -25.24
C VAL A 307 -27.72 -26.51 -26.11
N GLU A 308 -28.71 -27.27 -26.55
CA GLU A 308 -29.85 -26.72 -27.28
C GLU A 308 -30.82 -25.98 -26.35
N GLY A 309 -31.62 -25.06 -26.92
CA GLY A 309 -32.70 -24.38 -26.21
C GLY A 309 -32.25 -23.23 -25.30
N ARG A 310 -30.96 -22.86 -25.32
CA ARG A 310 -30.42 -21.68 -24.64
C ARG A 310 -29.88 -20.67 -25.66
N LYS A 311 -29.92 -19.40 -25.32
CA LYS A 311 -29.23 -18.32 -26.04
C LYS A 311 -27.73 -18.42 -25.80
N LEU A 312 -26.94 -18.06 -26.80
CA LEU A 312 -25.50 -17.89 -26.64
C LEU A 312 -25.19 -16.42 -26.31
N ILE A 313 -24.78 -16.17 -25.07
CA ILE A 313 -24.41 -14.84 -24.58
C ILE A 313 -22.92 -14.85 -24.29
N LEU A 314 -22.15 -13.93 -24.89
CA LEU A 314 -20.71 -13.77 -24.65
C LEU A 314 -20.35 -12.29 -24.61
N GLY A 315 -19.70 -11.85 -23.53
CA GLY A 315 -19.39 -10.44 -23.31
C GLY A 315 -20.63 -9.53 -23.25
N GLY A 316 -21.75 -10.07 -22.76
CA GLY A 316 -23.05 -9.40 -22.73
C GLY A 316 -23.68 -9.22 -24.11
N VAL A 317 -23.25 -9.97 -25.13
CA VAL A 317 -23.79 -9.94 -26.50
C VAL A 317 -24.55 -11.22 -26.81
N ASP A 318 -25.82 -11.09 -27.19
CA ASP A 318 -26.64 -12.21 -27.69
C ASP A 318 -26.19 -12.57 -29.11
N ILE A 319 -25.57 -13.73 -29.28
CA ILE A 319 -25.00 -14.20 -30.54
C ILE A 319 -25.98 -15.18 -31.20
N PRO A 320 -26.45 -14.92 -32.42
CA PRO A 320 -27.30 -15.86 -33.14
C PRO A 320 -26.59 -17.20 -33.39
N PHE A 321 -27.04 -18.24 -32.69
CA PHE A 321 -26.51 -19.60 -32.82
C PHE A 321 -27.54 -20.62 -32.32
N GLU A 322 -27.50 -21.85 -32.86
CA GLU A 322 -28.48 -22.91 -32.58
C GLU A 322 -28.35 -23.48 -31.13
N ARG A 323 -27.23 -23.21 -30.45
CA ARG A 323 -26.95 -23.69 -29.09
C ARG A 323 -26.45 -22.53 -28.22
N GLY A 324 -26.71 -22.62 -26.92
CA GLY A 324 -26.17 -21.68 -25.93
C GLY A 324 -25.42 -22.41 -24.82
N LEU A 325 -24.85 -21.67 -23.91
CA LEU A 325 -24.04 -22.22 -22.82
C LEU A 325 -24.91 -22.66 -21.63
N LEU A 326 -24.55 -23.79 -21.02
CA LEU A 326 -25.20 -24.33 -19.84
C LEU A 326 -24.53 -23.78 -18.59
N GLY A 327 -25.29 -23.15 -17.71
CA GLY A 327 -24.86 -22.62 -16.42
C GLY A 327 -26.03 -22.09 -15.60
N HIS A 328 -25.77 -21.69 -14.35
CA HIS A 328 -26.79 -21.16 -13.43
C HIS A 328 -27.22 -19.73 -13.78
N SER A 329 -26.30 -18.91 -14.27
CA SER A 329 -26.54 -17.55 -14.77
C SER A 329 -26.94 -17.59 -16.26
N ASP A 330 -26.70 -16.51 -16.99
CA ASP A 330 -26.72 -16.49 -18.47
C ASP A 330 -25.57 -17.32 -19.09
N ALA A 331 -24.64 -17.82 -18.25
CA ALA A 331 -23.47 -18.64 -18.61
C ALA A 331 -22.49 -17.94 -19.55
N ASP A 332 -22.30 -16.63 -19.40
CA ASP A 332 -21.31 -15.86 -20.16
C ASP A 332 -19.90 -16.21 -19.73
N VAL A 333 -19.32 -17.23 -20.34
CA VAL A 333 -17.99 -17.76 -20.03
C VAL A 333 -16.87 -16.71 -20.18
N LEU A 334 -17.05 -15.74 -21.09
CA LEU A 334 -16.09 -14.66 -21.28
C LEU A 334 -16.08 -13.71 -20.08
N LEU A 335 -17.26 -13.30 -19.59
CA LEU A 335 -17.37 -12.42 -18.43
C LEU A 335 -16.94 -13.13 -17.14
N HIS A 336 -17.22 -14.44 -17.00
CA HIS A 336 -16.74 -15.24 -15.87
C HIS A 336 -15.21 -15.23 -15.79
N ALA A 337 -14.53 -15.53 -16.91
CA ALA A 337 -13.07 -15.48 -16.97
C ALA A 337 -12.52 -14.08 -16.69
N VAL A 338 -13.17 -13.02 -17.17
CA VAL A 338 -12.78 -11.62 -16.90
C VAL A 338 -12.97 -11.27 -15.42
N MET A 339 -14.09 -11.70 -14.80
CA MET A 339 -14.34 -11.46 -13.38
C MET A 339 -13.29 -12.12 -12.50
N ASP A 340 -12.97 -13.39 -12.74
CA ASP A 340 -11.94 -14.11 -12.00
C ASP A 340 -10.54 -13.51 -12.19
N ALA A 341 -10.21 -13.05 -13.40
CA ALA A 341 -8.96 -12.33 -13.62
C ALA A 341 -8.87 -11.04 -12.81
N LEU A 342 -9.96 -10.26 -12.75
CA LEU A 342 -10.03 -9.03 -11.98
C LEU A 342 -9.97 -9.28 -10.47
N LEU A 343 -10.70 -10.28 -9.98
CA LEU A 343 -10.70 -10.69 -8.58
C LEU A 343 -9.33 -11.19 -8.13
N GLY A 344 -8.68 -12.05 -8.94
CA GLY A 344 -7.34 -12.54 -8.68
C GLY A 344 -6.31 -11.40 -8.60
N ALA A 345 -6.37 -10.42 -9.53
CA ALA A 345 -5.53 -9.23 -9.50
C ALA A 345 -5.72 -8.41 -8.20
N ALA A 346 -6.94 -8.35 -7.67
CA ALA A 346 -7.28 -7.64 -6.43
C ALA A 346 -7.03 -8.47 -5.15
N ALA A 347 -6.54 -9.72 -5.27
CA ALA A 347 -6.43 -10.69 -4.17
C ALA A 347 -7.77 -10.85 -3.42
N LEU A 348 -8.84 -11.04 -4.20
CA LEU A 348 -10.19 -11.36 -3.74
C LEU A 348 -10.50 -12.83 -4.07
N PRO A 349 -11.47 -13.47 -3.36
CA PRO A 349 -12.00 -14.77 -3.73
C PRO A 349 -12.60 -14.79 -5.15
N ASP A 350 -12.69 -15.96 -5.76
CA ASP A 350 -13.29 -16.18 -7.07
C ASP A 350 -14.80 -15.89 -7.14
N ILE A 351 -15.36 -15.94 -8.36
CA ILE A 351 -16.78 -15.69 -8.58
C ILE A 351 -17.68 -16.71 -7.89
N GLY A 352 -17.25 -17.96 -7.74
CA GLY A 352 -18.02 -19.00 -7.08
C GLY A 352 -18.21 -18.76 -5.56
N HIS A 353 -17.23 -18.08 -4.93
CA HIS A 353 -17.37 -17.60 -3.56
C HIS A 353 -18.26 -16.36 -3.43
N LEU A 354 -18.21 -15.45 -4.41
CA LEU A 354 -18.99 -14.21 -4.37
C LEU A 354 -20.44 -14.43 -4.79
N PHE A 355 -20.69 -15.35 -5.72
CA PHE A 355 -21.98 -15.62 -6.36
C PHE A 355 -22.21 -17.13 -6.40
N PRO A 356 -22.40 -17.80 -5.25
CA PRO A 356 -22.49 -19.26 -5.21
C PRO A 356 -23.74 -19.77 -5.96
N ASP A 357 -23.55 -20.82 -6.75
CA ASP A 357 -24.62 -21.49 -7.53
C ASP A 357 -25.75 -22.01 -6.63
N SER A 358 -25.46 -22.22 -5.34
CA SER A 358 -26.46 -22.64 -4.33
C SER A 358 -27.41 -21.53 -3.90
N ASP A 359 -27.11 -20.28 -4.21
CA ASP A 359 -27.97 -19.13 -3.86
C ASP A 359 -28.98 -18.83 -4.99
N PRO A 360 -30.29 -19.02 -4.73
CA PRO A 360 -31.33 -18.73 -5.73
C PRO A 360 -31.35 -17.29 -6.26
N ALA A 361 -30.75 -16.36 -5.53
CA ALA A 361 -30.66 -14.95 -5.97
C ALA A 361 -29.86 -14.77 -7.26
N TYR A 362 -28.98 -15.71 -7.60
CA TYR A 362 -28.16 -15.67 -8.80
C TYR A 362 -28.64 -16.57 -9.95
N ALA A 363 -29.76 -17.29 -9.72
CA ALA A 363 -30.36 -18.10 -10.79
C ALA A 363 -30.84 -17.25 -11.96
N GLY A 364 -30.23 -17.45 -13.14
CA GLY A 364 -30.50 -16.64 -14.34
C GLY A 364 -29.94 -15.21 -14.27
N ALA A 365 -28.99 -14.93 -13.38
CA ALA A 365 -28.39 -13.61 -13.26
C ALA A 365 -27.68 -13.18 -14.56
N ASP A 366 -27.75 -11.92 -14.85
CA ASP A 366 -27.01 -11.24 -15.93
C ASP A 366 -25.55 -11.07 -15.52
N SER A 367 -24.63 -11.71 -16.24
CA SER A 367 -23.18 -11.64 -15.96
C SER A 367 -22.61 -10.24 -16.12
N MET A 368 -23.25 -9.34 -16.88
CA MET A 368 -22.88 -7.91 -16.91
C MET A 368 -23.14 -7.24 -15.58
N ALA A 369 -24.26 -7.56 -14.92
CA ALA A 369 -24.57 -7.05 -13.60
C ALA A 369 -23.60 -7.62 -12.54
N LEU A 370 -23.24 -8.90 -12.64
CA LEU A 370 -22.23 -9.53 -11.76
C LEU A 370 -20.85 -8.88 -11.94
N LEU A 371 -20.43 -8.61 -13.16
CA LEU A 371 -19.18 -7.87 -13.44
C LEU A 371 -19.21 -6.49 -12.78
N GLY A 372 -20.36 -5.79 -12.81
CA GLY A 372 -20.54 -4.51 -12.11
C GLY A 372 -20.30 -4.63 -10.60
N GLN A 373 -20.81 -5.69 -9.97
CA GLN A 373 -20.56 -5.96 -8.56
C GLN A 373 -19.08 -6.27 -8.25
N VAL A 374 -18.40 -7.06 -9.12
CA VAL A 374 -16.97 -7.33 -9.00
C VAL A 374 -16.17 -6.03 -9.06
N VAL A 375 -16.46 -5.16 -10.04
CA VAL A 375 -15.80 -3.86 -10.16
C VAL A 375 -16.03 -3.00 -8.91
N GLN A 376 -17.24 -3.02 -8.35
CA GLN A 376 -17.55 -2.31 -7.10
C GLN A 376 -16.71 -2.84 -5.92
N ARG A 377 -16.59 -4.17 -5.77
CA ARG A 377 -15.74 -4.78 -4.72
C ARG A 377 -14.27 -4.37 -4.84
N ILE A 378 -13.76 -4.29 -6.07
CA ILE A 378 -12.39 -3.82 -6.34
C ILE A 378 -12.23 -2.35 -5.94
N ARG A 379 -13.23 -1.50 -6.24
CA ARG A 379 -13.23 -0.09 -5.84
C ARG A 379 -13.31 0.11 -4.33
N GLU A 380 -14.06 -0.72 -3.62
CA GLU A 380 -14.12 -0.72 -2.15
C GLU A 380 -12.77 -1.02 -1.51
N LYS A 381 -11.90 -1.77 -2.20
CA LYS A 381 -10.49 -1.95 -1.82
C LYS A 381 -9.57 -0.80 -2.26
N GLY A 382 -10.11 0.29 -2.79
CA GLY A 382 -9.33 1.44 -3.27
C GLY A 382 -8.56 1.20 -4.56
N MET A 383 -8.87 0.10 -5.28
CA MET A 383 -8.27 -0.26 -6.57
C MET A 383 -9.25 -0.02 -7.73
N ARG A 384 -8.75 -0.07 -8.94
CA ARG A 384 -9.55 0.03 -10.17
C ARG A 384 -9.00 -0.86 -11.28
N PRO A 385 -9.84 -1.36 -12.18
CA PRO A 385 -9.40 -2.02 -13.41
C PRO A 385 -8.51 -1.09 -14.24
N LEU A 386 -7.48 -1.65 -14.88
CA LEU A 386 -6.55 -0.91 -15.72
C LEU A 386 -6.49 -1.43 -17.15
N HIS A 387 -6.38 -2.75 -17.33
CA HIS A 387 -6.32 -3.39 -18.64
C HIS A 387 -6.89 -4.81 -18.54
N ILE A 388 -7.57 -5.25 -19.60
CA ILE A 388 -8.13 -6.60 -19.74
C ILE A 388 -7.75 -7.12 -21.12
N ASP A 389 -7.28 -8.37 -21.20
CA ASP A 389 -7.09 -9.10 -22.45
C ASP A 389 -7.70 -10.50 -22.29
N ALA A 390 -8.61 -10.86 -23.18
CA ALA A 390 -9.32 -12.15 -23.14
C ALA A 390 -9.32 -12.87 -24.48
N THR A 391 -9.32 -14.19 -24.42
CA THR A 391 -9.37 -15.08 -25.57
C THR A 391 -10.54 -16.04 -25.43
N ILE A 392 -11.45 -16.03 -26.41
CA ILE A 392 -12.54 -16.99 -26.54
C ILE A 392 -12.00 -18.18 -27.35
N ILE A 393 -12.18 -19.38 -26.83
CA ILE A 393 -11.79 -20.65 -27.50
C ILE A 393 -13.08 -21.34 -27.92
N ALA A 394 -13.36 -21.29 -29.23
CA ALA A 394 -14.61 -21.82 -29.79
C ALA A 394 -14.47 -22.22 -31.25
N GLN A 395 -14.98 -23.38 -31.63
CA GLN A 395 -15.02 -23.82 -33.03
C GLN A 395 -16.06 -23.02 -33.83
N ARG A 396 -17.20 -22.75 -33.26
CA ARG A 396 -18.34 -22.02 -33.83
C ARG A 396 -19.16 -21.34 -32.72
N PRO A 397 -19.90 -20.25 -33.02
CA PRO A 397 -19.92 -19.49 -34.27
C PRO A 397 -18.67 -18.61 -34.48
N LYS A 398 -18.59 -17.89 -35.61
CA LYS A 398 -17.53 -16.89 -35.83
C LYS A 398 -17.73 -15.69 -34.87
N MET A 399 -16.76 -15.41 -34.06
CA MET A 399 -16.82 -14.35 -33.03
C MET A 399 -16.49 -12.94 -33.57
N ALA A 400 -15.75 -12.86 -34.69
CA ALA A 400 -15.27 -11.58 -35.22
C ALA A 400 -16.33 -10.46 -35.36
N PRO A 401 -17.56 -10.72 -35.80
CA PRO A 401 -18.59 -9.67 -35.91
C PRO A 401 -19.04 -9.08 -34.56
N HIS A 402 -18.81 -9.78 -33.46
CA HIS A 402 -19.33 -9.48 -32.13
C HIS A 402 -18.27 -8.88 -31.16
N ILE A 403 -16.98 -8.99 -31.51
CA ILE A 403 -15.86 -8.64 -30.64
C ILE A 403 -15.91 -7.17 -30.19
N ASP A 404 -16.19 -6.24 -31.10
CA ASP A 404 -16.19 -4.82 -30.74
C ASP A 404 -17.33 -4.46 -29.77
N ALA A 405 -18.50 -5.12 -29.88
CA ALA A 405 -19.59 -4.97 -28.93
C ALA A 405 -19.21 -5.53 -27.55
N MET A 406 -18.61 -6.72 -27.48
CA MET A 406 -18.12 -7.32 -26.24
C MET A 406 -17.11 -6.39 -25.53
N ARG A 407 -16.12 -5.86 -26.27
CA ARG A 407 -15.13 -4.90 -25.76
C ARG A 407 -15.79 -3.64 -25.20
N GLY A 408 -16.78 -3.10 -25.94
CA GLY A 408 -17.53 -1.92 -25.50
C GLY A 408 -18.29 -2.15 -24.20
N ASN A 409 -18.96 -3.29 -24.07
CA ASN A 409 -19.71 -3.69 -22.88
C ASN A 409 -18.78 -3.81 -21.65
N ILE A 410 -17.69 -4.57 -21.79
CA ILE A 410 -16.71 -4.77 -20.71
C ILE A 410 -16.09 -3.43 -20.30
N ALA A 411 -15.69 -2.59 -21.25
CA ALA A 411 -15.09 -1.29 -20.99
C ALA A 411 -16.04 -0.36 -20.22
N ALA A 412 -17.32 -0.32 -20.62
CA ALA A 412 -18.34 0.50 -19.98
C ALA A 412 -18.55 0.13 -18.50
N VAL A 413 -18.69 -1.17 -18.19
CA VAL A 413 -18.89 -1.63 -16.81
C VAL A 413 -17.62 -1.43 -15.97
N CYS A 414 -16.44 -1.74 -16.52
CA CYS A 414 -15.16 -1.56 -15.82
C CYS A 414 -14.79 -0.09 -15.63
N GLY A 415 -15.39 0.84 -16.38
CA GLY A 415 -15.09 2.27 -16.34
C GLY A 415 -13.71 2.59 -16.91
N ILE A 416 -13.28 1.83 -17.93
CA ILE A 416 -12.02 2.01 -18.66
C ILE A 416 -12.27 2.29 -20.14
N SER A 417 -11.25 2.75 -20.86
CA SER A 417 -11.33 2.96 -22.31
C SER A 417 -11.45 1.63 -23.04
N VAL A 418 -12.21 1.59 -24.15
CA VAL A 418 -12.28 0.42 -25.04
C VAL A 418 -10.89 0.00 -25.57
N HIS A 419 -9.94 0.93 -25.65
CA HIS A 419 -8.56 0.64 -26.02
C HIS A 419 -7.78 -0.12 -24.93
N GLN A 420 -8.32 -0.25 -23.72
CA GLN A 420 -7.76 -1.01 -22.62
C GLN A 420 -8.40 -2.41 -22.51
N VAL A 421 -9.31 -2.77 -23.43
CA VAL A 421 -9.97 -4.07 -23.47
C VAL A 421 -9.63 -4.78 -24.79
N GLY A 422 -8.86 -5.86 -24.70
CA GLY A 422 -8.62 -6.81 -25.78
C GLY A 422 -9.58 -7.98 -25.67
N VAL A 423 -10.24 -8.34 -26.78
CA VAL A 423 -10.97 -9.61 -26.93
C VAL A 423 -10.59 -10.21 -28.26
N LYS A 424 -10.21 -11.46 -28.28
CA LYS A 424 -9.87 -12.23 -29.47
C LYS A 424 -10.48 -13.63 -29.40
N ALA A 425 -10.54 -14.32 -30.52
CA ALA A 425 -11.05 -15.66 -30.57
C ALA A 425 -10.11 -16.58 -31.35
N THR A 426 -10.08 -17.84 -30.95
CA THR A 426 -9.32 -18.89 -31.62
C THR A 426 -10.11 -20.19 -31.67
N THR A 427 -9.71 -21.11 -32.55
CA THR A 427 -10.16 -22.50 -32.53
C THR A 427 -9.06 -23.41 -31.97
N THR A 428 -9.38 -24.65 -31.69
CA THR A 428 -8.40 -25.69 -31.35
C THR A 428 -8.18 -26.68 -32.49
N GLU A 429 -8.53 -26.28 -33.71
CA GLU A 429 -8.36 -27.06 -34.92
C GLU A 429 -8.99 -28.48 -34.83
N GLY A 430 -10.12 -28.60 -34.10
CA GLY A 430 -10.84 -29.88 -33.93
C GLY A 430 -10.22 -30.87 -32.95
N MET A 431 -9.16 -30.49 -32.22
CA MET A 431 -8.38 -31.43 -31.41
C MET A 431 -9.00 -31.84 -30.08
N ASN A 432 -9.86 -31.00 -29.51
CA ASN A 432 -10.45 -31.19 -28.17
C ASN A 432 -11.96 -30.90 -28.16
N ASP A 433 -12.58 -30.80 -27.02
CA ASP A 433 -14.01 -30.58 -26.85
C ASP A 433 -14.48 -29.25 -27.43
N GLU A 434 -13.71 -28.16 -27.29
CA GLU A 434 -13.97 -26.90 -27.97
C GLU A 434 -13.92 -27.07 -29.50
N GLY A 435 -12.89 -27.77 -29.99
CA GLY A 435 -12.74 -28.07 -31.42
C GLY A 435 -13.83 -28.96 -31.98
N ARG A 436 -14.46 -29.82 -31.17
CA ARG A 436 -15.64 -30.61 -31.53
C ARG A 436 -16.94 -29.84 -31.39
N GLY A 437 -16.90 -28.61 -30.87
CA GLY A 437 -18.06 -27.79 -30.62
C GLY A 437 -18.97 -28.30 -29.50
N LEU A 438 -18.40 -28.92 -28.48
CA LEU A 438 -19.11 -29.41 -27.29
C LEU A 438 -19.15 -28.39 -26.18
N CYS A 439 -18.21 -27.48 -26.14
CA CYS A 439 -18.12 -26.37 -25.16
C CYS A 439 -17.51 -25.12 -25.81
N ILE A 440 -17.58 -24.03 -25.11
CA ILE A 440 -16.80 -22.81 -25.32
C ILE A 440 -16.05 -22.51 -24.02
N SER A 441 -14.77 -22.20 -24.18
CA SER A 441 -13.92 -21.76 -23.07
C SER A 441 -13.48 -20.32 -23.28
N ALA A 442 -13.16 -19.64 -22.18
CA ALA A 442 -12.53 -18.32 -22.21
C ALA A 442 -11.37 -18.25 -21.22
N GLN A 443 -10.33 -17.55 -21.61
CA GLN A 443 -9.20 -17.23 -20.77
C GLN A 443 -9.04 -15.71 -20.75
N ALA A 444 -8.79 -15.13 -19.57
CA ALA A 444 -8.53 -13.71 -19.42
C ALA A 444 -7.30 -13.45 -18.56
N ILE A 445 -6.66 -12.33 -18.84
CA ILE A 445 -5.71 -11.67 -17.94
C ILE A 445 -6.23 -10.26 -17.71
N ALA A 446 -6.20 -9.81 -16.45
CA ALA A 446 -6.58 -8.46 -16.10
C ALA A 446 -5.52 -7.82 -15.21
N SER A 447 -5.47 -6.49 -15.21
CA SER A 447 -4.67 -5.73 -14.27
C SER A 447 -5.50 -4.72 -13.52
N VAL A 448 -5.12 -4.49 -12.24
CA VAL A 448 -5.70 -3.48 -11.36
C VAL A 448 -4.61 -2.63 -10.72
N VAL A 449 -4.96 -1.41 -10.31
CA VAL A 449 -4.07 -0.50 -9.60
C VAL A 449 -4.81 0.29 -8.53
#